data_6cec7764e11fe2db7f8c5d9a676e8781
#
_entry.id   6cec7764e11fe2db7f8c5d9a676e8781
#
_cell.length_a   1.000
_cell.length_b   1.000
_cell.length_c   1.000
_cell.angle_alpha   90.00
_cell.angle_beta   90.00
_cell.angle_gamma   90.00
#
_symmetry.space_group_name_H-M   'P 1'
#
loop_
_entity.id
_entity.type
_entity.pdbx_description
1 polymer ?
#
loop_
_entity_poly.entity_id
_entity_poly.type
_entity_poly.pdbx_seq_one_letter_code
_entity_poly.pdbx_strand_id
1 'polypeptide(L)'
;MRREEFPVGRPDWENVIIEEGLTYSVDGPHDTDHYWNEYAAYIFSPQEMDSVRAQAEEMHRMCLETVEYIASGAFGTLGLPQAAFNLAVESWNRRDADFYGRFDFTYSGVPGDPMKLLEYN
;
A
#
# COMPACT_ATOMS: atom_id res chain seq x y z
N MET A 1 7.42 -8.62 -14.46
CA MET A 1 8.18 -8.54 -13.19
C MET A 1 9.16 -9.70 -13.11
N ARG A 2 10.38 -9.48 -12.67
CA ARG A 2 11.36 -10.51 -12.35
C ARG A 2 12.04 -10.20 -11.02
N ARG A 3 12.39 -11.21 -10.25
CA ARG A 3 13.23 -11.08 -9.06
C ARG A 3 14.69 -11.27 -9.47
N GLU A 4 15.55 -10.33 -9.09
CA GLU A 4 17.00 -10.42 -9.26
C GLU A 4 17.67 -10.56 -7.89
N GLU A 5 18.73 -11.36 -7.84
CA GLU A 5 19.57 -11.54 -6.66
C GLU A 5 20.97 -10.94 -6.92
N PHE A 6 21.50 -10.27 -5.92
CA PHE A 6 22.79 -9.61 -5.97
C PHE A 6 23.74 -10.29 -4.98
N PRO A 7 24.90 -10.77 -5.43
CA PRO A 7 25.85 -11.46 -4.54
C PRO A 7 26.55 -10.52 -3.55
N VAL A 8 26.49 -9.20 -3.80
CA VAL A 8 27.10 -8.16 -2.97
C VAL A 8 26.12 -7.01 -2.83
N GLY A 9 25.88 -6.59 -1.61
CA GLY A 9 25.08 -5.39 -1.31
C GLY A 9 25.82 -4.11 -1.67
N ARG A 10 25.11 -2.99 -1.75
CA ARG A 10 25.71 -1.67 -1.94
C ARG A 10 26.64 -1.35 -0.76
N PRO A 11 27.77 -0.66 -0.99
CA PRO A 11 28.58 -0.18 0.13
C PRO A 11 27.75 0.70 1.07
N ASP A 12 27.91 0.49 2.38
CA ASP A 12 27.30 1.33 3.42
C ASP A 12 25.76 1.41 3.37
N TRP A 13 25.09 0.38 2.82
CA TRP A 13 23.65 0.38 2.59
C TRP A 13 22.82 0.54 3.89
N GLU A 14 23.31 0.04 5.01
CA GLU A 14 22.63 0.16 6.31
C GLU A 14 22.49 1.62 6.75
N ASN A 15 23.54 2.40 6.63
CA ASN A 15 23.49 3.83 6.92
C ASN A 15 22.63 4.57 5.88
N VAL A 16 22.75 4.21 4.60
CA VAL A 16 21.92 4.82 3.53
C VAL A 16 20.44 4.66 3.81
N ILE A 17 19.96 3.46 4.14
CA ILE A 17 18.54 3.26 4.40
C ILE A 17 18.06 3.95 5.69
N ILE A 18 18.90 4.08 6.70
CA ILE A 18 18.62 4.84 7.92
C ILE A 18 18.51 6.34 7.61
N GLU A 19 19.43 6.90 6.83
CA GLU A 19 19.40 8.29 6.37
C GLU A 19 18.16 8.59 5.52
N GLU A 20 17.70 7.63 4.71
CA GLU A 20 16.44 7.69 3.94
C GLU A 20 15.17 7.52 4.82
N GLY A 21 15.32 7.27 6.12
CA GLY A 21 14.23 7.20 7.08
C GLY A 21 13.77 5.79 7.47
N LEU A 22 14.38 4.73 6.96
CA LEU A 22 14.06 3.35 7.36
C LEU A 22 14.84 2.97 8.63
N THR A 23 14.37 3.45 9.77
CA THR A 23 15.04 3.28 11.07
C THR A 23 14.82 1.91 11.73
N TYR A 24 13.93 1.07 11.17
CA TYR A 24 13.56 -0.24 11.70
C TYR A 24 14.01 -1.42 10.83
N SER A 25 15.05 -1.22 10.04
CA SER A 25 15.56 -2.23 9.09
C SER A 25 16.13 -3.49 9.74
N VAL A 26 16.45 -3.43 11.05
CA VAL A 26 17.15 -4.47 11.81
C VAL A 26 16.30 -5.02 12.97
N ASP A 27 15.09 -4.54 13.19
CA ASP A 27 14.24 -4.88 14.33
C ASP A 27 13.39 -6.13 14.07
N GLY A 28 14.04 -7.30 13.97
CA GLY A 28 13.36 -8.60 14.09
C GLY A 28 13.66 -9.24 15.46
N PRO A 29 12.82 -10.17 15.95
CA PRO A 29 13.07 -10.91 17.20
C PRO A 29 14.31 -11.81 17.13
N HIS A 30 14.96 -11.90 16.00
CA HIS A 30 16.23 -12.59 15.77
C HIS A 30 17.19 -11.64 15.07
N ASP A 31 18.37 -11.49 15.59
CA ASP A 31 19.50 -10.65 15.08
C ASP A 31 19.89 -10.91 13.61
N THR A 32 19.23 -11.85 12.93
CA THR A 32 19.50 -12.29 11.56
C THR A 32 18.39 -11.92 10.57
N ASP A 33 17.24 -11.44 11.04
CA ASP A 33 16.10 -11.14 10.17
C ASP A 33 16.03 -9.65 9.86
N HIS A 34 16.77 -9.24 8.83
CA HIS A 34 16.66 -7.88 8.32
C HIS A 34 15.30 -7.69 7.62
N TYR A 35 14.55 -6.66 8.01
CA TYR A 35 13.35 -6.23 7.30
C TYR A 35 13.69 -5.81 5.86
N TRP A 36 14.82 -5.13 5.68
CA TRP A 36 15.35 -4.77 4.37
C TRP A 36 16.25 -5.87 3.80
N ASN A 37 15.94 -6.32 2.59
CA ASN A 37 16.77 -7.28 1.87
C ASN A 37 17.57 -6.58 0.79
N GLU A 38 18.84 -6.29 1.07
CA GLU A 38 19.76 -5.63 0.14
C GLU A 38 20.21 -6.54 -1.02
N TYR A 39 20.04 -7.86 -0.86
CA TYR A 39 20.56 -8.85 -1.81
C TYR A 39 19.53 -9.30 -2.84
N ALA A 40 18.37 -8.69 -2.89
CA ALA A 40 17.35 -9.00 -3.88
C ALA A 40 16.48 -7.78 -4.21
N ALA A 41 16.06 -7.68 -5.47
CA ALA A 41 15.09 -6.67 -5.91
C ALA A 41 14.08 -7.26 -6.91
N TYR A 42 12.91 -6.67 -6.95
CA TYR A 42 11.93 -6.92 -8.00
C TYR A 42 12.02 -5.84 -9.07
N ILE A 43 12.29 -6.29 -10.29
CA ILE A 43 12.45 -5.41 -11.46
C ILE A 43 11.17 -5.42 -12.28
N PHE A 44 10.63 -4.24 -12.51
CA PHE A 44 9.43 -4.01 -13.34
C PHE A 44 9.80 -3.26 -14.60
N SER A 45 9.19 -3.59 -15.71
CA SER A 45 9.25 -2.76 -16.90
C SER A 45 8.37 -1.50 -16.73
N PRO A 46 8.61 -0.42 -17.50
CA PRO A 46 7.74 0.76 -17.48
C PRO A 46 6.28 0.42 -17.76
N GLN A 47 6.01 -0.48 -18.71
CA GLN A 47 4.66 -0.91 -19.07
C GLN A 47 3.95 -1.66 -17.94
N GLU A 48 4.69 -2.50 -17.18
CA GLU A 48 4.16 -3.14 -15.99
C GLU A 48 3.81 -2.09 -14.92
N MET A 49 4.67 -1.10 -14.70
CA MET A 49 4.40 -0.02 -13.74
C MET A 49 3.21 0.84 -14.13
N ASP A 50 3.03 1.13 -15.40
CA ASP A 50 1.85 1.85 -15.90
C ASP A 50 0.57 1.04 -15.67
N SER A 51 0.62 -0.28 -15.90
CA SER A 51 -0.50 -1.18 -15.61
C SER A 51 -0.82 -1.26 -14.12
N VAL A 52 0.19 -1.38 -13.27
CA VAL A 52 0.02 -1.39 -11.80
C VAL A 52 -0.61 -0.08 -11.34
N ARG A 53 -0.13 1.06 -11.84
CA ARG A 53 -0.69 2.38 -11.50
C ARG A 53 -2.15 2.48 -11.89
N ALA A 54 -2.49 2.15 -13.13
CA ALA A 54 -3.87 2.23 -13.62
C ALA A 54 -4.83 1.37 -12.79
N GLN A 55 -4.41 0.17 -12.40
CA GLN A 55 -5.22 -0.72 -11.55
C GLN A 55 -5.34 -0.18 -10.12
N ALA A 56 -4.29 0.42 -9.56
CA ALA A 56 -4.34 1.04 -8.24
C ALA A 56 -5.25 2.28 -8.23
N GLU A 57 -5.19 3.12 -9.26
CA GLU A 57 -6.08 4.28 -9.42
C GLU A 57 -7.55 3.85 -9.53
N GLU A 58 -7.84 2.82 -10.31
CA GLU A 58 -9.20 2.28 -10.42
C GLU A 58 -9.69 1.69 -9.09
N MET A 59 -8.84 0.96 -8.37
CA MET A 59 -9.18 0.44 -7.04
C MET A 59 -9.46 1.57 -6.05
N HIS A 60 -8.67 2.64 -6.08
CA HIS A 60 -8.90 3.81 -5.23
C HIS A 60 -10.24 4.46 -5.55
N ARG A 61 -10.56 4.65 -6.83
CA ARG A 61 -11.86 5.18 -7.26
C ARG A 61 -13.02 4.33 -6.73
N MET A 62 -12.92 3.00 -6.82
CA MET A 62 -13.93 2.08 -6.29
C MET A 62 -14.05 2.18 -4.76
N CYS A 63 -12.95 2.36 -4.05
CA CYS A 63 -12.98 2.58 -2.59
C CYS A 63 -13.73 3.88 -2.24
N LEU A 64 -13.46 4.99 -2.96
CA LEU A 64 -14.16 6.26 -2.74
C LEU A 64 -15.65 6.16 -3.01
N GLU A 65 -16.06 5.46 -4.07
CA GLU A 65 -17.48 5.20 -4.37
C GLU A 65 -18.15 4.35 -3.27
N THR A 66 -17.41 3.40 -2.72
CA THR A 66 -17.88 2.58 -1.60
C THR A 66 -18.08 3.44 -0.35
N VAL A 67 -17.15 4.35 -0.04
CA VAL A 67 -17.31 5.29 1.08
C VAL A 67 -18.51 6.20 0.88
N GLU A 68 -18.73 6.74 -0.33
CA GLU A 68 -19.92 7.55 -0.64
C GLU A 68 -21.21 6.77 -0.39
N TYR A 69 -21.24 5.51 -0.83
CA TYR A 69 -22.40 4.65 -0.62
C TYR A 69 -22.65 4.33 0.85
N ILE A 70 -21.60 4.08 1.63
CA ILE A 70 -21.68 3.87 3.09
C ILE A 70 -22.13 5.15 3.79
N ALA A 71 -21.57 6.30 3.42
CA ALA A 71 -21.91 7.60 4.00
C ALA A 71 -23.38 7.99 3.77
N SER A 72 -24.02 7.48 2.71
CA SER A 72 -25.45 7.63 2.49
C SER A 72 -26.34 6.90 3.50
N GLY A 73 -25.75 6.05 4.36
CA GLY A 73 -26.44 5.26 5.37
C GLY A 73 -26.95 3.90 4.87
N ALA A 74 -26.62 3.51 3.63
CA ALA A 74 -27.13 2.28 3.01
C ALA A 74 -26.74 0.99 3.76
N PHE A 75 -25.61 1.00 4.47
CA PHE A 75 -25.12 -0.13 5.27
C PHE A 75 -25.20 0.08 6.79
N GLY A 76 -25.93 1.08 7.25
CA GLY A 76 -25.89 1.47 8.65
C GLY A 76 -24.51 1.97 9.07
N THR A 77 -24.10 1.72 10.32
CA THR A 77 -22.85 2.28 10.87
C THR A 77 -21.60 1.40 10.69
N LEU A 78 -21.71 0.28 9.99
CA LEU A 78 -20.64 -0.75 9.89
C LEU A 78 -20.14 -1.25 11.26
N GLY A 79 -20.98 -1.24 12.28
CA GLY A 79 -20.60 -1.61 13.65
C GLY A 79 -19.86 -0.52 14.43
N LEU A 80 -19.65 0.65 13.84
CA LEU A 80 -19.09 1.80 14.56
C LEU A 80 -20.13 2.38 15.55
N PRO A 81 -19.70 2.96 16.68
CA PRO A 81 -20.58 3.79 17.49
C PRO A 81 -21.16 4.93 16.65
N GLN A 82 -22.45 5.26 16.86
CA GLN A 82 -23.15 6.26 16.05
C GLN A 82 -22.41 7.60 15.99
N ALA A 83 -21.84 8.04 17.10
CA ALA A 83 -21.09 9.29 17.15
C ALA A 83 -19.83 9.26 16.24
N ALA A 84 -19.10 8.15 16.21
CA ALA A 84 -17.94 7.99 15.35
C ALA A 84 -18.35 7.93 13.87
N PHE A 85 -19.42 7.23 13.54
CA PHE A 85 -19.96 7.19 12.19
C PHE A 85 -20.38 8.59 11.71
N ASN A 86 -21.09 9.35 12.55
CA ASN A 86 -21.48 10.72 12.20
C ASN A 86 -20.27 11.62 11.91
N LEU A 87 -19.21 11.55 12.72
CA LEU A 87 -17.97 12.31 12.48
C LEU A 87 -17.30 11.91 11.15
N ALA A 88 -17.27 10.62 10.82
CA ALA A 88 -16.73 10.15 9.54
C ALA A 88 -17.55 10.69 8.36
N VAL A 89 -18.89 10.65 8.45
CA VAL A 89 -19.79 11.21 7.42
C VAL A 89 -19.63 12.73 7.29
N GLU A 90 -19.49 13.44 8.40
CA GLU A 90 -19.23 14.88 8.37
C GLU A 90 -17.89 15.23 7.70
N SER A 91 -16.82 14.49 8.02
CA SER A 91 -15.50 14.64 7.39
C SER A 91 -15.59 14.37 5.88
N TRP A 92 -16.25 13.28 5.48
CA TRP A 92 -16.51 12.96 4.09
C TRP A 92 -17.25 14.09 3.34
N ASN A 93 -18.32 14.63 3.93
CA ASN A 93 -19.13 15.69 3.33
C ASN A 93 -18.37 17.01 3.22
N ARG A 94 -17.47 17.31 4.16
CA ARG A 94 -16.58 18.47 4.08
C ARG A 94 -15.46 18.32 3.06
N ARG A 95 -15.24 17.09 2.53
CA ARG A 95 -14.12 16.76 1.67
C ARG A 95 -12.79 17.08 2.35
N ASP A 96 -12.67 16.66 3.63
CA ASP A 96 -11.42 16.78 4.36
C ASP A 96 -10.30 16.09 3.58
N ALA A 97 -9.10 16.67 3.58
CA ALA A 97 -7.98 16.14 2.79
C ALA A 97 -7.53 14.78 3.33
N ASP A 98 -7.34 13.83 2.44
CA ASP A 98 -6.57 12.62 2.66
C ASP A 98 -5.10 12.92 2.38
N PHE A 99 -4.20 12.35 3.18
CA PHE A 99 -2.78 12.61 3.05
C PHE A 99 -2.00 11.40 2.54
N TYR A 100 -2.42 10.22 2.95
CA TYR A 100 -1.65 9.01 2.70
C TYR A 100 -2.54 7.77 2.78
N GLY A 101 -2.33 6.86 1.84
CA GLY A 101 -2.93 5.54 1.84
C GLY A 101 -1.99 4.54 1.20
N ARG A 102 -2.00 3.30 1.65
CA ARG A 102 -1.19 2.22 1.09
C ARG A 102 -2.07 1.03 0.75
N PHE A 103 -2.04 0.64 -0.52
CA PHE A 103 -2.63 -0.61 -0.95
C PHE A 103 -1.60 -1.73 -0.92
N ASP A 104 -1.96 -2.86 -0.36
CA ASP A 104 -1.23 -4.11 -0.48
C ASP A 104 -1.96 -4.98 -1.51
N PHE A 105 -1.26 -5.35 -2.58
CA PHE A 105 -1.80 -6.13 -3.70
C PHE A 105 -1.07 -7.44 -3.90
N THR A 106 -1.77 -8.46 -4.42
CA THR A 106 -1.09 -9.54 -5.11
C THR A 106 -0.83 -9.13 -6.56
N TYR A 107 0.33 -9.49 -7.09
CA TYR A 107 0.71 -9.25 -8.48
C TYR A 107 1.34 -10.52 -9.07
N SER A 108 0.70 -11.11 -10.08
CA SER A 108 1.17 -12.35 -10.72
C SER A 108 2.31 -12.15 -11.72
N GLY A 109 2.46 -10.93 -12.25
CA GLY A 109 3.38 -10.64 -13.35
C GLY A 109 2.89 -11.13 -14.71
N VAL A 110 1.69 -11.71 -14.80
CA VAL A 110 1.09 -12.18 -16.05
C VAL A 110 0.31 -11.04 -16.71
N PRO A 111 0.60 -10.70 -17.98
CA PRO A 111 -0.14 -9.66 -18.69
C PRO A 111 -1.65 -9.97 -18.75
N GLY A 112 -2.46 -8.98 -18.33
CA GLY A 112 -3.92 -9.11 -18.32
C GLY A 112 -4.52 -9.80 -17.09
N ASP A 113 -3.70 -10.32 -16.18
CA ASP A 113 -4.18 -10.84 -14.90
C ASP A 113 -4.36 -9.69 -13.92
N PRO A 114 -5.59 -9.48 -13.37
CA PRO A 114 -5.83 -8.36 -12.48
C PRO A 114 -5.14 -8.54 -11.12
N MET A 115 -4.63 -7.44 -10.58
CA MET A 115 -4.19 -7.41 -9.20
C MET A 115 -5.37 -7.65 -8.25
N LYS A 116 -5.11 -8.28 -7.11
CA LYS A 116 -6.12 -8.46 -6.07
C LYS A 116 -5.73 -7.66 -4.84
N LEU A 117 -6.65 -6.87 -4.36
CA LEU A 117 -6.48 -6.11 -3.13
C LEU A 117 -6.41 -7.08 -1.94
N LEU A 118 -5.39 -6.94 -1.13
CA LEU A 118 -5.25 -7.63 0.15
C LEU A 118 -5.66 -6.70 1.30
N GLU A 119 -5.16 -5.48 1.27
CA GLU A 119 -5.36 -4.51 2.35
C GLU A 119 -5.27 -3.09 1.82
N TYR A 120 -6.01 -2.18 2.43
CA TYR A 120 -5.88 -0.74 2.26
C TYR A 120 -5.69 -0.08 3.62
N ASN A 121 -4.52 0.48 3.86
CA ASN A 121 -4.11 1.17 5.08
C ASN A 121 -4.12 2.67 4.90
#